data_1c24e15befcb1bfbcf4ae224a0ef8b7a
#
_entry.id   1c24e15befcb1bfbcf4ae224a0ef8b7a
#
_cell.length_a   1.000
_cell.length_b   1.000
_cell.length_c   1.000
_cell.angle_alpha   90.00
_cell.angle_beta   90.00
_cell.angle_gamma   90.00
#
_symmetry.space_group_name_H-M   'P 1'
#
loop_
_entity.id
_entity.type
_entity.pdbx_description
1 polymer ?
#
loop_
_entity_poly.entity_id
_entity_poly.type
_entity_poly.pdbx_seq_one_letter_code
_entity_poly.pdbx_strand_id
1 'polypeptide(L)'
;QQILKADNKTTLEDLYLPYKPRRRTKGQIAIEAGLEPLADALFADPTLTPETVAAEYISAENGVADTKAALEGARYILMERFAEDAGLLAKIRRYLNENAHIRSRVVEGQEKAAVKYSDYFDHSEKLASVPSHRALAMFRGRNENMLHIQMVADPGQEDSPAHASYCEQIIAEHFELRNQGRPADAWLAQVVTWTWKIKIGLHMETELFGQLREKAEEEAINVFAKNLNDLLMAAPAGAKVTMGLDPGLRTGVKVAIVDKTGKVVGTTTIFPHAPQNQWDKSQRTLANLCKQHKVELISIGNGTGS
;
A
#
# COMPACT_ATOMS: atom_id res chain seq x y z
N GLN A 1 -31.42 5.56 -6.81
CA GLN A 1 -31.41 6.95 -6.33
C GLN A 1 -30.19 7.30 -5.46
N GLN A 2 -29.69 6.39 -4.60
CA GLN A 2 -28.49 6.65 -3.77
C GLN A 2 -27.22 6.81 -4.60
N ILE A 3 -27.03 6.03 -5.66
CA ILE A 3 -25.89 6.11 -6.59
C ILE A 3 -25.77 7.50 -7.24
N LEU A 4 -26.92 8.12 -7.59
CA LEU A 4 -26.93 9.47 -8.20
C LEU A 4 -26.61 10.61 -7.21
N LYS A 5 -26.57 10.29 -5.90
CA LYS A 5 -26.27 11.25 -4.82
C LYS A 5 -24.85 11.06 -4.24
N ALA A 6 -24.07 10.16 -4.82
CA ALA A 6 -22.70 9.92 -4.35
C ALA A 6 -21.81 11.13 -4.65
N ASP A 7 -21.24 11.73 -3.61
CA ASP A 7 -20.43 12.95 -3.71
C ASP A 7 -18.97 12.69 -4.10
N ASN A 8 -18.54 11.44 -4.05
CA ASN A 8 -17.17 11.04 -4.39
C ASN A 8 -17.11 9.60 -4.92
N LYS A 9 -15.97 9.28 -5.53
CA LYS A 9 -15.70 7.97 -6.17
C LYS A 9 -15.83 6.81 -5.18
N THR A 10 -15.31 6.95 -3.98
CA THR A 10 -15.31 5.89 -2.95
C THR A 10 -16.76 5.54 -2.54
N THR A 11 -17.58 6.53 -2.24
CA THR A 11 -19.00 6.33 -1.92
C THR A 11 -19.76 5.69 -3.10
N LEU A 12 -19.45 6.11 -4.33
CA LEU A 12 -20.04 5.51 -5.53
C LEU A 12 -19.65 4.04 -5.67
N GLU A 13 -18.37 3.70 -5.47
CA GLU A 13 -17.87 2.34 -5.54
C GLU A 13 -18.47 1.45 -4.46
N ASP A 14 -18.60 1.91 -3.22
CA ASP A 14 -19.28 1.19 -2.14
C ASP A 14 -20.74 0.89 -2.46
N LEU A 15 -21.49 1.88 -2.96
CA LEU A 15 -22.90 1.71 -3.35
C LEU A 15 -23.06 0.80 -4.56
N TYR A 16 -22.08 0.73 -5.44
CA TYR A 16 -22.08 -0.13 -6.62
C TYR A 16 -21.59 -1.54 -6.33
N LEU A 17 -20.86 -1.74 -5.22
CA LEU A 17 -20.21 -3.01 -4.87
C LEU A 17 -21.14 -4.23 -4.94
N PRO A 18 -22.40 -4.18 -4.43
CA PRO A 18 -23.36 -5.30 -4.52
C PRO A 18 -23.76 -5.66 -5.96
N TYR A 19 -23.66 -4.72 -6.90
CA TYR A 19 -24.11 -4.88 -8.29
C TYR A 19 -22.96 -5.20 -9.26
N LYS A 20 -21.72 -5.16 -8.77
CA LYS A 20 -20.54 -5.38 -9.62
C LYS A 20 -20.47 -6.83 -10.08
N PRO A 21 -20.35 -7.11 -11.39
CA PRO A 21 -20.14 -8.47 -11.89
C PRO A 21 -18.89 -9.09 -11.26
N ARG A 22 -19.05 -10.28 -10.66
CA ARG A 22 -17.98 -10.98 -9.93
C ARG A 22 -17.75 -12.36 -10.50
N ARG A 23 -16.55 -12.89 -10.23
CA ARG A 23 -16.34 -14.33 -10.28
C ARG A 23 -17.23 -14.98 -9.21
N ARG A 24 -17.70 -16.20 -9.50
CA ARG A 24 -18.48 -17.02 -8.57
C ARG A 24 -17.76 -17.12 -7.22
N THR A 25 -18.35 -16.52 -6.18
CA THR A 25 -17.78 -16.48 -4.83
C THR A 25 -18.24 -17.69 -4.01
N LYS A 26 -17.64 -17.93 -2.84
CA LYS A 26 -18.08 -18.96 -1.90
C LYS A 26 -19.49 -18.68 -1.37
N GLY A 27 -19.85 -17.41 -1.13
CA GLY A 27 -21.19 -17.01 -0.76
C GLY A 27 -22.19 -17.28 -1.88
N GLN A 28 -21.84 -16.96 -3.13
CA GLN A 28 -22.70 -17.25 -4.28
C GLN A 28 -22.92 -18.78 -4.45
N ILE A 29 -21.87 -19.58 -4.28
CA ILE A 29 -21.97 -21.05 -4.31
C ILE A 29 -22.91 -21.55 -3.20
N ALA A 30 -22.84 -20.97 -2.01
CA ALA A 30 -23.69 -21.32 -0.90
C ALA A 30 -25.16 -20.91 -1.13
N ILE A 31 -25.40 -19.77 -1.77
CA ILE A 31 -26.76 -19.35 -2.19
C ILE A 31 -27.33 -20.33 -3.21
N GLU A 32 -26.55 -20.70 -4.22
CA GLU A 32 -26.95 -21.69 -5.23
C GLU A 32 -27.20 -23.07 -4.62
N ALA A 33 -26.50 -23.41 -3.53
CA ALA A 33 -26.74 -24.64 -2.76
C ALA A 33 -28.00 -24.56 -1.83
N GLY A 34 -28.72 -23.42 -1.81
CA GLY A 34 -29.94 -23.25 -1.05
C GLY A 34 -29.71 -22.91 0.43
N LEU A 35 -28.56 -22.37 0.81
CA LEU A 35 -28.20 -22.08 2.20
C LEU A 35 -28.58 -20.67 2.67
N GLU A 36 -29.15 -19.82 1.80
CA GLU A 36 -29.52 -18.45 2.16
C GLU A 36 -30.59 -18.43 3.28
N PRO A 37 -31.66 -19.28 3.26
CA PRO A 37 -32.63 -19.30 4.36
C PRO A 37 -32.02 -19.72 5.71
N LEU A 38 -31.02 -20.59 5.72
CA LEU A 38 -30.26 -20.93 6.94
C LEU A 38 -29.52 -19.72 7.50
N ALA A 39 -28.84 -18.98 6.63
CA ALA A 39 -28.13 -17.76 7.01
C ALA A 39 -29.08 -16.72 7.60
N ASP A 40 -30.24 -16.51 6.94
CA ASP A 40 -31.25 -15.56 7.37
C ASP A 40 -31.90 -15.96 8.70
N ALA A 41 -32.22 -17.24 8.89
CA ALA A 41 -32.81 -17.73 10.13
C ALA A 41 -31.89 -17.53 11.34
N LEU A 42 -30.61 -17.92 11.23
CA LEU A 42 -29.61 -17.77 12.30
C LEU A 42 -29.28 -16.30 12.61
N PHE A 43 -29.33 -15.44 11.59
CA PHE A 43 -29.11 -14.01 11.77
C PHE A 43 -30.32 -13.32 12.43
N ALA A 44 -31.54 -13.68 12.03
CA ALA A 44 -32.75 -13.09 12.55
C ALA A 44 -33.13 -13.58 13.97
N ASP A 45 -32.84 -14.86 14.27
CA ASP A 45 -33.14 -15.45 15.58
C ASP A 45 -31.94 -16.20 16.17
N PRO A 46 -31.09 -15.52 16.92
CA PRO A 46 -29.93 -16.13 17.58
C PRO A 46 -30.25 -17.15 18.70
N THR A 47 -31.54 -17.35 19.06
CA THR A 47 -31.95 -18.39 20.02
C THR A 47 -31.97 -19.79 19.40
N LEU A 48 -31.89 -19.87 18.06
CA LEU A 48 -31.78 -21.12 17.34
C LEU A 48 -30.43 -21.79 17.57
N THR A 49 -30.46 -23.11 17.68
CA THR A 49 -29.21 -23.90 17.76
C THR A 49 -28.69 -24.15 16.36
N PRO A 50 -27.51 -23.60 15.99
CA PRO A 50 -27.00 -23.63 14.60
C PRO A 50 -26.94 -25.03 14.01
N GLU A 51 -26.43 -26.01 14.76
CA GLU A 51 -26.26 -27.38 14.30
C GLU A 51 -27.63 -28.07 14.04
N THR A 52 -28.61 -27.75 14.85
CA THR A 52 -29.96 -28.31 14.71
C THR A 52 -30.66 -27.80 13.44
N VAL A 53 -30.59 -26.48 13.22
CA VAL A 53 -31.20 -25.89 12.01
C VAL A 53 -30.43 -26.30 10.77
N ALA A 54 -29.09 -26.33 10.83
CA ALA A 54 -28.26 -26.70 9.70
C ALA A 54 -28.46 -28.15 9.22
N ALA A 55 -28.88 -29.06 10.10
CA ALA A 55 -29.17 -30.45 9.75
C ALA A 55 -30.26 -30.58 8.68
N GLU A 56 -31.19 -29.65 8.60
CA GLU A 56 -32.28 -29.63 7.61
C GLU A 56 -31.79 -29.26 6.19
N TYR A 57 -30.59 -28.69 6.09
CA TYR A 57 -30.00 -28.21 4.82
C TYR A 57 -28.96 -29.14 4.24
N ILE A 58 -28.77 -30.32 4.83
CA ILE A 58 -27.84 -31.32 4.30
C ILE A 58 -28.41 -31.87 2.98
N SER A 59 -27.63 -31.73 1.89
CA SER A 59 -28.04 -32.20 0.56
C SER A 59 -26.82 -32.59 -0.26
N ALA A 60 -26.67 -33.86 -0.52
CA ALA A 60 -25.57 -34.38 -1.36
C ALA A 60 -25.67 -33.86 -2.81
N GLU A 61 -26.90 -33.65 -3.32
CA GLU A 61 -27.14 -33.11 -4.65
C GLU A 61 -26.62 -31.69 -4.81
N ASN A 62 -26.76 -30.88 -3.73
CA ASN A 62 -26.32 -29.48 -3.69
C ASN A 62 -24.88 -29.32 -3.16
N GLY A 63 -24.18 -30.43 -2.91
CA GLY A 63 -22.81 -30.41 -2.41
C GLY A 63 -22.65 -30.03 -0.93
N VAL A 64 -23.75 -30.12 -0.14
CA VAL A 64 -23.76 -29.86 1.31
C VAL A 64 -23.69 -31.21 2.04
N ALA A 65 -22.48 -31.63 2.38
CA ALA A 65 -22.20 -32.98 2.90
C ALA A 65 -22.65 -33.18 4.35
N ASP A 66 -22.56 -32.16 5.18
CA ASP A 66 -22.83 -32.22 6.62
C ASP A 66 -23.26 -30.84 7.18
N THR A 67 -23.63 -30.81 8.46
CA THR A 67 -24.01 -29.59 9.18
C THR A 67 -22.89 -28.54 9.20
N LYS A 68 -21.63 -28.96 9.26
CA LYS A 68 -20.48 -28.07 9.23
C LYS A 68 -20.38 -27.36 7.88
N ALA A 69 -20.55 -28.09 6.77
CA ALA A 69 -20.57 -27.52 5.43
C ALA A 69 -21.74 -26.54 5.25
N ALA A 70 -22.94 -26.87 5.77
CA ALA A 70 -24.07 -25.97 5.77
C ALA A 70 -23.81 -24.66 6.54
N LEU A 71 -23.29 -24.75 7.76
CA LEU A 71 -22.94 -23.58 8.58
C LEU A 71 -21.79 -22.76 7.97
N GLU A 72 -20.81 -23.40 7.33
CA GLU A 72 -19.74 -22.70 6.62
C GLU A 72 -20.28 -21.92 5.41
N GLY A 73 -21.18 -22.52 4.65
CA GLY A 73 -21.85 -21.86 3.53
C GLY A 73 -22.68 -20.66 3.99
N ALA A 74 -23.52 -20.83 5.01
CA ALA A 74 -24.32 -19.76 5.61
C ALA A 74 -23.45 -18.61 6.13
N ARG A 75 -22.29 -18.92 6.72
CA ARG A 75 -21.29 -17.94 7.14
C ARG A 75 -20.72 -17.14 5.98
N TYR A 76 -20.37 -17.77 4.86
CA TYR A 76 -19.90 -17.04 3.67
C TYR A 76 -20.96 -16.09 3.11
N ILE A 77 -22.22 -16.46 3.15
CA ILE A 77 -23.32 -15.60 2.73
C ILE A 77 -23.39 -14.33 3.59
N LEU A 78 -23.40 -14.49 4.92
CA LEU A 78 -23.45 -13.33 5.82
C LEU A 78 -22.18 -12.47 5.74
N MET A 79 -21.00 -13.09 5.64
CA MET A 79 -19.74 -12.37 5.48
C MET A 79 -19.74 -11.48 4.22
N GLU A 80 -20.25 -11.97 3.10
CA GLU A 80 -20.35 -11.20 1.88
C GLU A 80 -21.37 -10.08 2.01
N ARG A 81 -22.54 -10.36 2.55
CA ARG A 81 -23.57 -9.37 2.81
C ARG A 81 -23.07 -8.24 3.71
N PHE A 82 -22.37 -8.57 4.79
CA PHE A 82 -21.80 -7.58 5.71
C PHE A 82 -20.68 -6.75 5.04
N ALA A 83 -19.83 -7.40 4.27
CA ALA A 83 -18.72 -6.73 3.58
C ALA A 83 -19.17 -5.82 2.43
N GLU A 84 -20.42 -5.89 2.02
CA GLU A 84 -21.00 -5.07 0.94
C GLU A 84 -21.89 -3.95 1.46
N ASP A 85 -22.05 -3.84 2.78
CA ASP A 85 -22.84 -2.77 3.37
C ASP A 85 -22.07 -1.44 3.36
N ALA A 86 -22.53 -0.50 2.53
CA ALA A 86 -21.88 0.80 2.35
C ALA A 86 -21.86 1.62 3.64
N GLY A 87 -22.88 1.50 4.50
CA GLY A 87 -22.94 2.19 5.79
C GLY A 87 -21.88 1.67 6.76
N LEU A 88 -21.68 0.35 6.80
CA LEU A 88 -20.63 -0.28 7.58
C LEU A 88 -19.24 0.12 7.07
N LEU A 89 -19.00 0.02 5.75
CA LEU A 89 -17.73 0.39 5.14
C LEU A 89 -17.35 1.83 5.45
N ALA A 90 -18.30 2.76 5.38
CA ALA A 90 -18.08 4.16 5.73
C ALA A 90 -17.66 4.37 7.20
N LYS A 91 -18.29 3.61 8.15
CA LYS A 91 -17.94 3.67 9.58
C LYS A 91 -16.53 3.14 9.83
N ILE A 92 -16.19 1.98 9.27
CA ILE A 92 -14.87 1.36 9.41
C ILE A 92 -13.79 2.25 8.78
N ARG A 93 -14.02 2.76 7.59
CA ARG A 93 -13.09 3.67 6.90
C ARG A 93 -12.78 4.91 7.72
N ARG A 94 -13.80 5.53 8.34
CA ARG A 94 -13.61 6.68 9.23
C ARG A 94 -12.74 6.31 10.41
N TYR A 95 -13.03 5.20 11.10
CA TYR A 95 -12.25 4.74 12.22
C TYR A 95 -10.78 4.50 11.85
N LEU A 96 -10.53 3.80 10.74
CA LEU A 96 -9.18 3.49 10.27
C LEU A 96 -8.40 4.75 9.86
N ASN A 97 -9.03 5.70 9.19
CA ASN A 97 -8.41 6.98 8.87
C ASN A 97 -7.97 7.76 10.11
N GLU A 98 -8.71 7.63 11.21
CA GLU A 98 -8.39 8.33 12.46
C GLU A 98 -7.36 7.59 13.32
N ASN A 99 -7.33 6.26 13.26
CA ASN A 99 -6.60 5.45 14.25
C ASN A 99 -5.56 4.50 13.67
N ALA A 100 -5.71 4.03 12.44
CA ALA A 100 -4.83 3.01 11.89
C ALA A 100 -3.39 3.50 11.71
N HIS A 101 -2.45 2.57 11.87
CA HIS A 101 -1.04 2.77 11.58
C HIS A 101 -0.60 1.98 10.34
N ILE A 102 0.38 2.51 9.63
CA ILE A 102 1.20 1.73 8.71
C ILE A 102 2.38 1.17 9.50
N ARG A 103 2.56 -0.14 9.45
CA ARG A 103 3.69 -0.83 10.07
C ARG A 103 4.56 -1.47 9.02
N SER A 104 5.86 -1.25 9.14
CA SER A 104 6.90 -1.84 8.29
C SER A 104 7.80 -2.73 9.10
N ARG A 105 8.14 -3.89 8.55
CA ARG A 105 9.15 -4.82 9.08
C ARG A 105 10.05 -5.29 7.96
N VAL A 106 11.32 -5.52 8.25
CA VAL A 106 12.23 -6.15 7.29
C VAL A 106 11.78 -7.58 7.00
N VAL A 107 11.91 -8.00 5.75
CA VAL A 107 11.68 -9.39 5.37
C VAL A 107 12.82 -10.23 5.94
N GLU A 108 12.49 -11.32 6.61
CA GLU A 108 13.46 -12.21 7.25
C GLU A 108 14.54 -12.67 6.26
N GLY A 109 15.80 -12.52 6.65
CA GLY A 109 16.96 -12.86 5.82
C GLY A 109 17.37 -11.79 4.80
N GLN A 110 16.64 -10.67 4.70
CA GLN A 110 16.96 -9.56 3.78
C GLN A 110 17.71 -8.39 4.45
N GLU A 111 18.04 -8.46 5.72
CA GLU A 111 18.60 -7.35 6.51
C GLU A 111 19.84 -6.74 5.86
N LYS A 112 20.73 -7.56 5.30
CA LYS A 112 21.96 -7.10 4.62
C LYS A 112 21.67 -6.43 3.28
N ALA A 113 20.71 -6.93 2.52
CA ALA A 113 20.35 -6.39 1.21
C ALA A 113 19.49 -5.12 1.37
N ALA A 114 18.73 -5.04 2.45
CA ALA A 114 17.78 -3.97 2.74
C ALA A 114 18.38 -2.79 3.52
N VAL A 115 19.71 -2.70 3.71
CA VAL A 115 20.35 -1.65 4.55
C VAL A 115 19.86 -0.24 4.23
N LYS A 116 19.57 0.08 2.98
CA LYS A 116 19.01 1.39 2.58
C LYS A 116 17.61 1.69 3.16
N TYR A 117 16.95 0.67 3.72
CA TYR A 117 15.66 0.76 4.39
C TYR A 117 15.74 0.53 5.89
N SER A 118 16.93 0.59 6.50
CA SER A 118 17.15 0.27 7.92
C SER A 118 16.23 1.01 8.89
N ASP A 119 15.87 2.25 8.57
CA ASP A 119 14.95 3.07 9.39
C ASP A 119 13.51 2.51 9.43
N TYR A 120 13.20 1.58 8.53
CA TYR A 120 11.88 0.96 8.40
C TYR A 120 11.86 -0.53 8.76
N PHE A 121 12.91 -1.06 9.36
CA PHE A 121 13.01 -2.48 9.73
C PHE A 121 12.03 -2.89 10.83
N ASP A 122 11.70 -1.99 11.73
CA ASP A 122 10.59 -2.11 12.69
C ASP A 122 10.04 -0.71 12.95
N HIS A 123 9.16 -0.26 12.08
CA HIS A 123 8.63 1.09 12.08
C HIS A 123 7.11 1.06 12.08
N SER A 124 6.49 1.90 12.92
CA SER A 124 5.03 2.06 12.98
C SER A 124 4.70 3.53 13.16
N GLU A 125 3.86 4.07 12.31
CA GLU A 125 3.37 5.44 12.44
C GLU A 125 1.93 5.58 11.93
N LYS A 126 1.25 6.63 12.38
CA LYS A 126 -0.16 6.87 12.07
C LYS A 126 -0.35 7.09 10.56
N LEU A 127 -1.27 6.30 9.96
CA LEU A 127 -1.54 6.31 8.51
C LEU A 127 -1.94 7.71 8.00
N ALA A 128 -2.76 8.43 8.76
CA ALA A 128 -3.28 9.75 8.37
C ALA A 128 -2.21 10.84 8.29
N SER A 129 -1.08 10.70 9.00
CA SER A 129 -0.04 11.73 9.15
C SER A 129 1.34 11.29 8.69
N VAL A 130 1.47 10.09 8.11
CA VAL A 130 2.75 9.63 7.58
C VAL A 130 3.27 10.57 6.49
N PRO A 131 4.50 11.08 6.59
CA PRO A 131 5.09 11.93 5.57
C PRO A 131 5.24 11.18 4.23
N SER A 132 4.99 11.87 3.13
CA SER A 132 4.98 11.30 1.78
C SER A 132 6.29 10.60 1.42
N HIS A 133 7.45 11.16 1.77
CA HIS A 133 8.75 10.55 1.50
C HIS A 133 8.95 9.23 2.26
N ARG A 134 8.41 9.08 3.49
CA ARG A 134 8.47 7.83 4.26
C ARG A 134 7.53 6.80 3.68
N ALA A 135 6.28 7.20 3.37
CA ALA A 135 5.32 6.32 2.72
C ALA A 135 5.89 5.73 1.42
N LEU A 136 6.47 6.58 0.55
CA LEU A 136 7.10 6.14 -0.70
C LEU A 136 8.31 5.24 -0.48
N ALA A 137 9.12 5.49 0.56
CA ALA A 137 10.25 4.63 0.92
C ALA A 137 9.77 3.23 1.34
N MET A 138 8.74 3.15 2.20
CA MET A 138 8.14 1.87 2.63
C MET A 138 7.50 1.12 1.45
N PHE A 139 6.74 1.78 0.59
CA PHE A 139 6.17 1.15 -0.60
C PHE A 139 7.24 0.65 -1.57
N ARG A 140 8.32 1.40 -1.76
CA ARG A 140 9.47 0.95 -2.56
C ARG A 140 10.12 -0.28 -1.95
N GLY A 141 10.38 -0.28 -0.64
CA GLY A 141 10.94 -1.43 0.07
C GLY A 141 10.07 -2.68 -0.06
N ARG A 142 8.74 -2.54 -0.01
CA ARG A 142 7.80 -3.62 -0.29
C ARG A 142 7.89 -4.14 -1.73
N ASN A 143 7.93 -3.23 -2.71
CA ASN A 143 8.01 -3.61 -4.12
C ASN A 143 9.34 -4.30 -4.48
N GLU A 144 10.41 -4.00 -3.75
CA GLU A 144 11.71 -4.65 -3.86
C GLU A 144 11.82 -5.94 -3.02
N ASN A 145 10.73 -6.37 -2.35
CA ASN A 145 10.68 -7.51 -1.44
C ASN A 145 11.68 -7.42 -0.26
N MET A 146 11.99 -6.20 0.18
CA MET A 146 12.87 -5.93 1.31
C MET A 146 12.09 -5.65 2.61
N LEU A 147 10.89 -5.08 2.47
CA LEU A 147 10.01 -4.75 3.57
C LEU A 147 8.66 -5.44 3.43
N HIS A 148 8.12 -5.89 4.54
CA HIS A 148 6.72 -6.26 4.69
C HIS A 148 5.98 -5.08 5.32
N ILE A 149 4.93 -4.58 4.67
CA ILE A 149 4.09 -3.51 5.21
C ILE A 149 2.66 -3.99 5.40
N GLN A 150 2.05 -3.58 6.49
CA GLN A 150 0.68 -3.93 6.85
C GLN A 150 -0.02 -2.76 7.52
N MET A 151 -1.34 -2.73 7.42
CA MET A 151 -2.17 -1.83 8.19
C MET A 151 -2.49 -2.44 9.55
N VAL A 152 -2.23 -1.68 10.61
CA VAL A 152 -2.58 -2.02 11.98
C VAL A 152 -3.80 -1.20 12.37
N ALA A 153 -4.94 -1.86 12.53
CA ALA A 153 -6.20 -1.18 12.86
C ALA A 153 -6.23 -0.68 14.31
N ASP A 154 -5.65 -1.45 15.21
CA ASP A 154 -5.66 -1.20 16.66
C ASP A 154 -4.21 -1.12 17.20
N PRO A 155 -3.54 0.04 17.06
CA PRO A 155 -2.16 0.20 17.49
C PRO A 155 -1.99 -0.05 19.01
N GLY A 156 -0.95 -0.82 19.37
CA GLY A 156 -0.66 -1.20 20.76
C GLY A 156 -1.41 -2.44 21.27
N GLN A 157 -2.23 -3.07 20.42
CA GLN A 157 -2.94 -4.31 20.74
C GLN A 157 -2.57 -5.48 19.80
N GLU A 158 -1.60 -5.27 18.93
CA GLU A 158 -1.22 -6.20 17.86
C GLU A 158 -0.82 -7.59 18.36
N ASP A 159 -0.22 -7.65 19.53
CA ASP A 159 0.33 -8.88 20.11
C ASP A 159 -0.62 -9.51 21.16
N SER A 160 -1.86 -9.01 21.30
CA SER A 160 -2.86 -9.55 22.21
C SER A 160 -3.78 -10.55 21.50
N PRO A 161 -3.53 -11.86 21.57
CA PRO A 161 -4.31 -12.88 20.85
C PRO A 161 -5.78 -12.97 21.30
N ALA A 162 -6.11 -12.40 22.45
CA ALA A 162 -7.44 -12.45 23.05
C ALA A 162 -8.32 -11.23 22.75
N HIS A 163 -7.81 -10.21 22.05
CA HIS A 163 -8.54 -8.98 21.82
C HIS A 163 -9.22 -8.99 20.44
N ALA A 164 -10.54 -8.86 20.45
CA ALA A 164 -11.28 -8.58 19.22
C ALA A 164 -10.93 -7.17 18.74
N SER A 165 -10.63 -7.01 17.45
CA SER A 165 -10.38 -5.69 16.87
C SER A 165 -11.56 -4.75 17.13
N TYR A 166 -11.29 -3.47 17.33
CA TYR A 166 -12.36 -2.47 17.42
C TYR A 166 -13.22 -2.44 16.14
N CYS A 167 -12.64 -2.79 15.00
CA CYS A 167 -13.40 -2.97 13.75
C CYS A 167 -14.41 -4.12 13.84
N GLU A 168 -14.11 -5.21 14.56
CA GLU A 168 -15.09 -6.28 14.83
C GLU A 168 -16.24 -5.77 15.70
N GLN A 169 -15.95 -4.89 16.68
CA GLN A 169 -17.00 -4.26 17.50
C GLN A 169 -17.89 -3.36 16.64
N ILE A 170 -17.32 -2.55 15.74
CA ILE A 170 -18.09 -1.73 14.80
C ILE A 170 -19.03 -2.59 13.94
N ILE A 171 -18.57 -3.75 13.45
CA ILE A 171 -19.38 -4.68 12.68
C ILE A 171 -20.54 -5.22 13.54
N ALA A 172 -20.23 -5.71 14.74
CA ALA A 172 -21.20 -6.26 15.65
C ALA A 172 -22.28 -5.22 16.04
N GLU A 173 -21.87 -3.99 16.35
CA GLU A 173 -22.79 -2.89 16.67
C GLU A 173 -23.66 -2.47 15.48
N HIS A 174 -23.08 -2.47 14.27
CA HIS A 174 -23.81 -2.08 13.05
C HIS A 174 -24.97 -3.02 12.75
N PHE A 175 -24.78 -4.32 13.00
CA PHE A 175 -25.80 -5.36 12.80
C PHE A 175 -26.52 -5.78 14.09
N GLU A 176 -26.33 -5.02 15.18
CA GLU A 176 -26.98 -5.27 16.49
C GLU A 176 -26.67 -6.66 17.09
N LEU A 177 -25.53 -7.23 16.72
CA LEU A 177 -25.07 -8.55 17.19
C LEU A 177 -24.45 -8.41 18.58
N ARG A 178 -25.14 -8.94 19.61
CA ARG A 178 -24.68 -8.92 21.00
C ARG A 178 -24.58 -10.34 21.53
N ASN A 179 -23.46 -10.66 22.17
CA ASN A 179 -23.33 -11.94 22.88
C ASN A 179 -24.17 -11.89 24.18
N GLN A 180 -25.26 -12.63 24.21
CA GLN A 180 -26.15 -12.76 25.35
C GLN A 180 -26.22 -14.21 25.87
N GLY A 181 -25.29 -15.07 25.43
CA GLY A 181 -25.23 -16.47 25.79
C GLY A 181 -26.27 -17.32 25.06
N ARG A 182 -26.85 -16.83 23.93
CA ARG A 182 -27.79 -17.58 23.09
C ARG A 182 -27.01 -18.60 22.23
N PRO A 183 -27.66 -19.69 21.79
CA PRO A 183 -26.98 -20.77 21.04
C PRO A 183 -26.22 -20.31 19.80
N ALA A 184 -26.76 -19.37 19.00
CA ALA A 184 -26.09 -18.90 17.79
C ALA A 184 -25.08 -17.77 18.02
N ASP A 185 -24.98 -17.19 19.22
CA ASP A 185 -24.12 -16.03 19.47
C ASP A 185 -22.63 -16.31 19.16
N ALA A 186 -22.13 -17.49 19.51
CA ALA A 186 -20.73 -17.87 19.23
C ALA A 186 -20.47 -18.02 17.72
N TRP A 187 -21.42 -18.56 16.98
CA TRP A 187 -21.34 -18.69 15.53
C TRP A 187 -21.40 -17.32 14.82
N LEU A 188 -22.31 -16.45 15.27
CA LEU A 188 -22.41 -15.06 14.76
C LEU A 188 -21.14 -14.25 15.08
N ALA A 189 -20.54 -14.43 16.25
CA ALA A 189 -19.24 -13.83 16.57
C ALA A 189 -18.13 -14.27 15.60
N GLN A 190 -18.13 -15.54 15.19
CA GLN A 190 -17.22 -16.01 14.14
C GLN A 190 -17.50 -15.35 12.78
N VAL A 191 -18.76 -15.14 12.41
CA VAL A 191 -19.14 -14.40 11.20
C VAL A 191 -18.50 -13.01 11.23
N VAL A 192 -18.66 -12.28 12.34
CA VAL A 192 -18.07 -10.93 12.53
C VAL A 192 -16.54 -10.95 12.38
N THR A 193 -15.88 -11.84 13.12
CA THR A 193 -14.40 -11.95 13.07
C THR A 193 -13.89 -12.27 11.66
N TRP A 194 -14.54 -13.19 10.96
CA TRP A 194 -14.13 -13.55 9.60
C TRP A 194 -14.47 -12.48 8.58
N THR A 195 -15.60 -11.76 8.75
CA THR A 195 -15.92 -10.59 7.92
C THR A 195 -14.79 -9.56 7.99
N TRP A 196 -14.33 -9.24 9.20
CA TRP A 196 -13.21 -8.32 9.37
C TRP A 196 -11.92 -8.89 8.77
N LYS A 197 -11.46 -10.03 9.25
CA LYS A 197 -10.12 -10.57 8.92
C LYS A 197 -9.96 -10.98 7.46
N ILE A 198 -11.01 -11.48 6.82
CA ILE A 198 -10.91 -12.09 5.49
C ILE A 198 -11.44 -11.17 4.39
N LYS A 199 -12.41 -10.30 4.70
CA LYS A 199 -13.05 -9.45 3.68
C LYS A 199 -12.71 -7.98 3.88
N ILE A 200 -13.24 -7.36 4.93
CA ILE A 200 -13.18 -5.90 5.09
C ILE A 200 -11.76 -5.41 5.37
N GLY A 201 -11.01 -6.08 6.25
CA GLY A 201 -9.65 -5.64 6.61
C GLY A 201 -8.72 -5.59 5.41
N LEU A 202 -8.74 -6.62 4.56
CA LEU A 202 -7.93 -6.67 3.34
C LEU A 202 -8.38 -5.63 2.30
N HIS A 203 -9.69 -5.43 2.17
CA HIS A 203 -10.24 -4.40 1.29
C HIS A 203 -9.81 -3.00 1.73
N MET A 204 -9.97 -2.68 3.01
CA MET A 204 -9.60 -1.38 3.59
C MET A 204 -8.09 -1.12 3.52
N GLU A 205 -7.26 -2.11 3.78
CA GLU A 205 -5.81 -1.97 3.62
C GLU A 205 -5.44 -1.59 2.19
N THR A 206 -6.00 -2.29 1.22
CA THR A 206 -5.76 -2.02 -0.20
C THR A 206 -6.21 -0.61 -0.60
N GLU A 207 -7.39 -0.21 -0.16
CA GLU A 207 -7.97 1.10 -0.44
C GLU A 207 -7.14 2.22 0.19
N LEU A 208 -6.89 2.14 1.50
CA LEU A 208 -6.20 3.20 2.24
C LEU A 208 -4.72 3.33 1.85
N PHE A 209 -4.04 2.22 1.56
CA PHE A 209 -2.68 2.27 1.03
C PHE A 209 -2.64 2.81 -0.40
N GLY A 210 -3.67 2.54 -1.22
CA GLY A 210 -3.83 3.15 -2.53
C GLY A 210 -3.95 4.67 -2.44
N GLN A 211 -4.85 5.16 -1.59
CA GLN A 211 -5.05 6.60 -1.36
C GLN A 211 -3.79 7.29 -0.79
N LEU A 212 -3.13 6.66 0.18
CA LEU A 212 -1.87 7.17 0.73
C LEU A 212 -0.80 7.27 -0.34
N ARG A 213 -0.68 6.26 -1.20
CA ARG A 213 0.30 6.23 -2.27
C ARG A 213 0.04 7.33 -3.30
N GLU A 214 -1.19 7.49 -3.78
CA GLU A 214 -1.57 8.55 -4.73
C GLU A 214 -1.22 9.92 -4.18
N LYS A 215 -1.62 10.21 -2.93
CA LYS A 215 -1.29 11.47 -2.26
C LYS A 215 0.23 11.69 -2.15
N ALA A 216 0.97 10.66 -1.77
CA ALA A 216 2.41 10.76 -1.60
C ALA A 216 3.16 10.95 -2.93
N GLU A 217 2.71 10.31 -4.01
CA GLU A 217 3.25 10.49 -5.36
C GLU A 217 2.99 11.90 -5.88
N GLU A 218 1.78 12.45 -5.70
CA GLU A 218 1.43 13.81 -6.09
C GLU A 218 2.28 14.85 -5.33
N GLU A 219 2.43 14.71 -4.03
CA GLU A 219 3.29 15.60 -3.23
C GLU A 219 4.75 15.53 -3.68
N ALA A 220 5.26 14.33 -3.95
CA ALA A 220 6.63 14.15 -4.43
C ALA A 220 6.87 14.83 -5.79
N ILE A 221 5.91 14.76 -6.71
CA ILE A 221 5.96 15.45 -8.01
C ILE A 221 5.98 16.96 -7.81
N ASN A 222 5.15 17.49 -6.93
CA ASN A 222 5.08 18.93 -6.63
C ASN A 222 6.39 19.43 -6.00
N VAL A 223 6.95 18.70 -5.06
CA VAL A 223 8.26 19.04 -4.45
C VAL A 223 9.36 18.99 -5.50
N PHE A 224 9.38 17.97 -6.36
CA PHE A 224 10.35 17.89 -7.46
C PHE A 224 10.23 19.07 -8.42
N ALA A 225 9.01 19.42 -8.83
CA ALA A 225 8.75 20.54 -9.74
C ALA A 225 9.26 21.88 -9.13
N LYS A 226 9.00 22.10 -7.83
CA LYS A 226 9.49 23.27 -7.10
C LYS A 226 11.01 23.32 -7.06
N ASN A 227 11.66 22.22 -6.67
CA ASN A 227 13.11 22.14 -6.61
C ASN A 227 13.74 22.35 -7.99
N LEU A 228 13.16 21.79 -9.05
CA LEU A 228 13.61 22.00 -10.42
C LEU A 228 13.47 23.46 -10.83
N ASN A 229 12.37 24.11 -10.52
CA ASN A 229 12.16 25.52 -10.77
C ASN A 229 13.22 26.37 -10.06
N ASP A 230 13.49 26.11 -8.77
CA ASP A 230 14.50 26.83 -7.98
C ASP A 230 15.91 26.67 -8.58
N LEU A 231 16.24 25.46 -9.07
CA LEU A 231 17.51 25.22 -9.78
C LEU A 231 17.59 25.96 -11.12
N LEU A 232 16.53 25.94 -11.91
CA LEU A 232 16.51 26.61 -13.23
C LEU A 232 16.51 28.13 -13.10
N MET A 233 15.92 28.67 -12.02
CA MET A 233 15.87 30.10 -11.72
C MET A 233 17.07 30.60 -10.92
N ALA A 234 18.01 29.72 -10.56
CA ALA A 234 19.25 30.11 -9.89
C ALA A 234 20.05 31.10 -10.74
N ALA A 235 20.79 31.99 -10.09
CA ALA A 235 21.59 32.99 -10.78
C ALA A 235 22.60 32.33 -11.71
N PRO A 236 22.70 32.76 -12.98
CA PRO A 236 23.64 32.18 -13.94
C PRO A 236 25.09 32.48 -13.52
N ALA A 237 25.97 31.55 -13.78
CA ALA A 237 27.41 31.72 -13.50
C ALA A 237 28.10 32.78 -14.38
N GLY A 238 27.37 33.32 -15.35
CA GLY A 238 27.86 34.27 -16.34
C GLY A 238 28.57 33.63 -17.56
N ALA A 239 29.07 34.46 -18.45
CA ALA A 239 29.75 34.02 -19.67
C ALA A 239 31.15 33.51 -19.37
N LYS A 240 31.27 32.27 -18.88
CA LYS A 240 32.53 31.60 -18.49
C LYS A 240 32.75 30.33 -19.31
N VAL A 241 34.00 30.04 -19.62
CA VAL A 241 34.37 28.73 -20.19
C VAL A 241 34.14 27.68 -19.10
N THR A 242 33.20 26.80 -19.33
CA THR A 242 32.75 25.85 -18.32
C THR A 242 32.97 24.40 -18.74
N MET A 243 33.54 23.60 -17.85
CA MET A 243 33.61 22.16 -18.00
C MET A 243 32.50 21.49 -17.17
N GLY A 244 31.65 20.72 -17.84
CA GLY A 244 30.63 19.88 -17.18
C GLY A 244 31.08 18.44 -17.05
N LEU A 245 30.91 17.86 -15.88
CA LEU A 245 31.16 16.44 -15.60
C LEU A 245 29.83 15.76 -15.24
N ASP A 246 29.47 14.70 -16.00
CA ASP A 246 28.30 13.87 -15.75
C ASP A 246 28.75 12.48 -15.26
N PRO A 247 28.71 12.22 -13.94
CA PRO A 247 29.21 10.98 -13.36
C PRO A 247 28.38 9.76 -13.75
N GLY A 248 29.02 8.74 -14.31
CA GLY A 248 28.42 7.45 -14.64
C GLY A 248 29.34 6.29 -14.26
N LEU A 249 28.89 5.40 -13.38
CA LEU A 249 29.72 4.27 -12.91
C LEU A 249 30.05 3.28 -14.03
N ARG A 250 29.08 2.90 -14.86
CA ARG A 250 29.28 1.90 -15.93
C ARG A 250 29.83 2.53 -17.22
N THR A 251 29.33 3.70 -17.57
CA THR A 251 29.61 4.38 -18.84
C THR A 251 30.78 5.37 -18.75
N GLY A 252 31.38 5.50 -17.57
CA GLY A 252 32.38 6.51 -17.28
C GLY A 252 31.78 7.88 -17.00
N VAL A 253 32.64 8.83 -16.64
CA VAL A 253 32.25 10.23 -16.43
C VAL A 253 32.37 10.95 -17.78
N LYS A 254 31.22 11.42 -18.29
CA LYS A 254 31.19 12.22 -19.51
C LYS A 254 31.65 13.64 -19.19
N VAL A 255 32.51 14.19 -20.04
CA VAL A 255 33.09 15.53 -19.92
C VAL A 255 32.68 16.33 -21.14
N ALA A 256 32.12 17.51 -20.93
CA ALA A 256 31.85 18.47 -21.99
C ALA A 256 32.40 19.85 -21.61
N ILE A 257 32.98 20.56 -22.57
CA ILE A 257 33.50 21.91 -22.36
C ILE A 257 32.73 22.84 -23.27
N VAL A 258 32.20 23.91 -22.71
CA VAL A 258 31.53 24.98 -23.44
C VAL A 258 32.31 26.28 -23.34
N ASP A 259 32.33 27.05 -24.41
CA ASP A 259 32.89 28.40 -24.40
C ASP A 259 31.94 29.44 -23.76
N LYS A 260 32.35 30.70 -23.74
CA LYS A 260 31.58 31.79 -23.14
C LYS A 260 30.19 32.03 -23.80
N THR A 261 29.99 31.49 -25.00
CA THR A 261 28.71 31.59 -25.72
C THR A 261 27.81 30.38 -25.55
N GLY A 262 28.28 29.35 -24.82
CA GLY A 262 27.55 28.07 -24.64
C GLY A 262 27.83 27.05 -25.75
N LYS A 263 28.71 27.35 -26.73
CA LYS A 263 29.11 26.43 -27.80
C LYS A 263 30.00 25.33 -27.22
N VAL A 264 29.69 24.05 -27.53
CA VAL A 264 30.54 22.92 -27.17
C VAL A 264 31.85 22.97 -27.96
N VAL A 265 32.99 23.04 -27.26
CA VAL A 265 34.32 23.13 -27.82
C VAL A 265 35.21 21.89 -27.56
N GLY A 266 34.73 20.99 -26.71
CA GLY A 266 35.39 19.72 -26.42
C GLY A 266 34.51 18.73 -25.69
N THR A 267 34.66 17.44 -25.98
CA THR A 267 33.99 16.34 -25.27
C THR A 267 34.95 15.18 -25.08
N THR A 268 34.86 14.47 -23.98
CA THR A 268 35.55 13.22 -23.74
C THR A 268 34.83 12.39 -22.67
N THR A 269 35.34 11.19 -22.44
CA THR A 269 34.89 10.34 -21.33
C THR A 269 36.12 9.88 -20.53
N ILE A 270 36.01 9.95 -19.21
CA ILE A 270 37.03 9.47 -18.29
C ILE A 270 36.49 8.36 -17.41
N PHE A 271 37.35 7.51 -16.88
CA PHE A 271 36.96 6.31 -16.13
C PHE A 271 37.69 6.24 -14.78
N PRO A 272 37.43 7.18 -13.85
CA PRO A 272 38.13 7.21 -12.56
C PRO A 272 37.73 6.07 -11.63
N HIS A 273 36.52 5.51 -11.78
CA HIS A 273 35.93 4.52 -10.89
C HIS A 273 36.07 3.07 -11.40
N ALA A 274 35.72 2.10 -10.54
CA ALA A 274 35.66 0.70 -10.92
C ALA A 274 34.68 0.48 -12.12
N PRO A 275 34.94 -0.51 -12.99
CA PRO A 275 36.03 -1.49 -12.92
C PRO A 275 37.39 -0.99 -13.45
N GLN A 276 37.45 0.16 -14.15
CA GLN A 276 38.63 0.60 -14.85
C GLN A 276 39.66 1.31 -13.95
N ASN A 277 39.21 1.97 -12.88
CA ASN A 277 40.07 2.65 -11.86
C ASN A 277 41.19 3.50 -12.43
N GLN A 278 40.93 4.25 -13.52
CA GLN A 278 41.95 5.08 -14.21
C GLN A 278 42.02 6.49 -13.57
N TRP A 279 42.20 6.57 -12.25
CA TRP A 279 42.17 7.83 -11.51
C TRP A 279 43.22 8.84 -12.01
N ASP A 280 44.51 8.47 -12.01
CA ASP A 280 45.63 9.37 -12.42
C ASP A 280 45.52 9.82 -13.88
N LYS A 281 45.08 8.91 -14.76
CA LYS A 281 44.86 9.23 -16.17
C LYS A 281 43.72 10.24 -16.32
N SER A 282 42.63 10.05 -15.56
CA SER A 282 41.47 10.94 -15.55
C SER A 282 41.87 12.36 -15.08
N GLN A 283 42.62 12.46 -13.98
CA GLN A 283 43.09 13.73 -13.48
C GLN A 283 43.99 14.46 -14.51
N ARG A 284 44.95 13.77 -15.13
CA ARG A 284 45.79 14.35 -16.17
C ARG A 284 45.01 14.84 -17.37
N THR A 285 44.01 14.06 -17.80
CA THR A 285 43.13 14.44 -18.90
C THR A 285 42.38 15.71 -18.59
N LEU A 286 41.73 15.79 -17.40
CA LEU A 286 41.00 16.99 -16.97
C LEU A 286 41.90 18.21 -16.85
N ALA A 287 43.10 18.06 -16.25
CA ALA A 287 44.05 19.14 -16.11
C ALA A 287 44.51 19.68 -17.46
N ASN A 288 44.76 18.81 -18.43
CA ASN A 288 45.16 19.21 -19.78
C ASN A 288 44.03 19.96 -20.50
N LEU A 289 42.82 19.46 -20.41
CA LEU A 289 41.63 20.10 -20.99
C LEU A 289 41.35 21.46 -20.37
N CYS A 290 41.50 21.59 -19.04
CA CYS A 290 41.36 22.87 -18.34
C CYS A 290 42.36 23.90 -18.86
N LYS A 291 43.63 23.51 -19.04
CA LYS A 291 44.70 24.38 -19.58
C LYS A 291 44.44 24.74 -21.04
N GLN A 292 44.12 23.75 -21.88
CA GLN A 292 43.87 23.90 -23.32
C GLN A 292 42.74 24.86 -23.62
N HIS A 293 41.59 24.72 -22.93
CA HIS A 293 40.41 25.51 -23.15
C HIS A 293 40.26 26.71 -22.20
N LYS A 294 41.24 26.93 -21.31
CA LYS A 294 41.19 27.99 -20.29
C LYS A 294 39.93 27.96 -19.48
N VAL A 295 39.56 26.77 -18.96
CA VAL A 295 38.35 26.55 -18.18
C VAL A 295 38.35 27.42 -16.93
N GLU A 296 37.31 28.17 -16.72
CA GLU A 296 37.11 29.09 -15.59
C GLU A 296 36.18 28.49 -14.51
N LEU A 297 35.31 27.56 -14.91
CA LEU A 297 34.34 26.92 -14.02
C LEU A 297 34.23 25.43 -14.31
N ILE A 298 34.15 24.62 -13.26
CA ILE A 298 33.85 23.19 -13.34
C ILE A 298 32.50 22.95 -12.65
N SER A 299 31.56 22.31 -13.35
CA SER A 299 30.29 21.86 -12.82
C SER A 299 30.28 20.34 -12.79
N ILE A 300 29.91 19.77 -11.65
CA ILE A 300 29.86 18.30 -11.46
C ILE A 300 28.42 17.91 -11.16
N GLY A 301 27.89 16.96 -11.93
CA GLY A 301 26.55 16.42 -11.71
C GLY A 301 26.47 15.68 -10.38
N ASN A 302 25.37 15.86 -9.64
CA ASN A 302 25.11 15.19 -8.35
C ASN A 302 24.58 13.77 -8.57
N GLY A 303 25.40 12.89 -9.12
CA GLY A 303 25.08 11.48 -9.35
C GLY A 303 25.88 10.53 -8.49
N THR A 304 25.58 9.23 -8.57
CA THR A 304 26.38 8.18 -7.93
C THR A 304 27.78 8.17 -8.55
N GLY A 305 28.79 8.54 -7.80
CA GLY A 305 30.18 8.65 -8.28
C GLY A 305 30.65 10.08 -8.51
N SER A 306 29.91 11.09 -8.01
CA SER A 306 30.36 12.49 -7.96
C SER A 306 31.31 12.77 -6.80
#